data_d93386011ae861fe04902c4a75a5cce9
#
_entry.id   d93386011ae861fe04902c4a75a5cce9
#
_cell.length_a   1.000
_cell.length_b   1.000
_cell.length_c   1.000
_cell.angle_alpha   90.00
_cell.angle_beta   90.00
_cell.angle_gamma   90.00
#
_symmetry.space_group_name_H-M   'P 1'
#
loop_
_entity.id
_entity.type
_entity.pdbx_description
1 polymer ?
#
loop_
_entity_poly.entity_id
_entity_poly.type
_entity_poly.pdbx_seq_one_letter_code
_entity_poly.pdbx_strand_id
1 'polypeptide(L)'
;LGTRCEIKNLNSFKFIRQAIEFEFQRQIEVLESGGQIEQNTMLFDTNTGETRAMRSKEFSHDYRYFPDPDLLPINITQEQIDNIQPTLGELPNQKLDRYISELKIEKVISKIIISEKENTEVFEKMINNTEVPPKLIASWLVGDIFAFVKENHLDVSSLMKKTKVIVELLELVSD
;
A
#
# COMPACT_ATOMS: atom_id res chain seq x y z
N LEU A 1 17.10 -10.68 9.51
CA LEU A 1 17.78 -9.46 9.04
C LEU A 1 19.05 -9.27 9.83
N GLY A 2 20.15 -8.92 9.15
CA GLY A 2 21.43 -8.65 9.81
C GLY A 2 21.48 -7.25 10.43
N THR A 3 22.67 -6.87 10.93
CA THR A 3 22.92 -5.55 11.52
C THR A 3 22.86 -4.46 10.46
N ARG A 4 22.12 -3.40 10.72
CA ARG A 4 21.91 -2.29 9.79
C ARG A 4 23.08 -1.31 9.84
N CYS A 5 23.67 -1.00 8.67
CA CYS A 5 24.58 0.12 8.48
C CYS A 5 23.90 1.20 7.63
N GLU A 6 24.06 2.46 8.01
CA GLU A 6 23.57 3.61 7.24
C GLU A 6 24.72 4.22 6.48
N ILE A 7 24.56 4.40 5.17
CA ILE A 7 25.60 5.06 4.36
C ILE A 7 25.12 6.46 3.96
N LYS A 8 25.94 7.47 4.22
CA LYS A 8 25.68 8.88 3.89
C LYS A 8 26.56 9.38 2.74
N ASN A 9 26.23 10.56 2.22
CA ASN A 9 26.93 11.22 1.12
C ASN A 9 26.76 10.52 -0.25
N LEU A 10 25.54 10.01 -0.50
CA LEU A 10 25.18 9.35 -1.75
C LEU A 10 24.30 10.27 -2.59
N ASN A 11 24.90 10.96 -3.56
CA ASN A 11 24.25 11.98 -4.39
C ASN A 11 24.11 11.57 -5.87
N SER A 12 24.42 10.32 -6.22
CA SER A 12 24.18 9.75 -7.55
C SER A 12 23.94 8.24 -7.49
N PHE A 13 23.21 7.68 -8.46
CA PHE A 13 23.03 6.24 -8.60
C PHE A 13 24.36 5.47 -8.73
N LYS A 14 25.36 6.08 -9.39
CA LYS A 14 26.69 5.51 -9.49
C LYS A 14 27.32 5.34 -8.11
N PHE A 15 27.26 6.37 -7.27
CA PHE A 15 27.83 6.33 -5.93
C PHE A 15 27.06 5.40 -4.99
N ILE A 16 25.73 5.30 -5.13
CA ILE A 16 24.93 4.31 -4.40
C ILE A 16 25.43 2.90 -4.70
N ARG A 17 25.60 2.56 -5.97
CA ARG A 17 26.09 1.24 -6.37
C ARG A 17 27.49 0.97 -5.82
N GLN A 18 28.42 1.89 -5.98
CA GLN A 18 29.81 1.74 -5.51
C GLN A 18 29.86 1.58 -3.99
N ALA A 19 29.08 2.38 -3.26
CA ALA A 19 29.03 2.31 -1.80
C ALA A 19 28.45 0.97 -1.31
N ILE A 20 27.44 0.44 -1.97
CA ILE A 20 26.87 -0.87 -1.64
C ILE A 20 27.89 -1.98 -1.92
N GLU A 21 28.56 -1.95 -3.07
CA GLU A 21 29.59 -2.94 -3.42
C GLU A 21 30.74 -2.93 -2.42
N PHE A 22 31.25 -1.75 -2.08
CA PHE A 22 32.33 -1.61 -1.10
C PHE A 22 31.91 -2.10 0.29
N GLU A 23 30.76 -1.66 0.77
CA GLU A 23 30.27 -2.02 2.10
C GLU A 23 29.95 -3.52 2.21
N PHE A 24 29.44 -4.12 1.13
CA PHE A 24 29.20 -5.56 1.06
C PHE A 24 30.51 -6.36 1.23
N GLN A 25 31.57 -5.99 0.52
CA GLN A 25 32.87 -6.64 0.65
C GLN A 25 33.48 -6.45 2.04
N ARG A 26 33.44 -5.23 2.56
CA ARG A 26 33.90 -4.91 3.93
C ARG A 26 33.21 -5.79 4.97
N GLN A 27 31.88 -5.95 4.87
CA GLN A 27 31.13 -6.77 5.81
C GLN A 27 31.47 -8.25 5.71
N ILE A 28 31.73 -8.78 4.50
CA ILE A 28 32.20 -10.14 4.31
C ILE A 28 33.57 -10.34 5.00
N GLU A 29 34.51 -9.45 4.75
CA GLU A 29 35.87 -9.51 5.34
C GLU A 29 35.81 -9.50 6.89
N VAL A 30 34.96 -8.64 7.46
CA VAL A 30 34.78 -8.60 8.93
C VAL A 30 34.22 -9.91 9.44
N LEU A 31 33.22 -10.50 8.80
CA LEU A 31 32.59 -11.75 9.23
C LEU A 31 33.53 -12.95 9.04
N GLU A 32 34.26 -13.02 7.92
CA GLU A 32 35.24 -14.07 7.65
C GLU A 32 36.44 -14.03 8.60
N SER A 33 36.81 -12.83 9.07
CA SER A 33 37.84 -12.67 10.13
C SER A 33 37.35 -13.00 11.54
N GLY A 34 36.07 -13.41 11.69
CA GLY A 34 35.47 -13.70 12.99
C GLY A 34 34.99 -12.47 13.77
N GLY A 35 34.95 -11.30 13.13
CA GLY A 35 34.42 -10.07 13.69
C GLY A 35 32.89 -10.01 13.66
N GLN A 36 32.34 -8.93 14.19
CA GLN A 36 30.91 -8.63 14.17
C GLN A 36 30.64 -7.31 13.47
N ILE A 37 29.52 -7.25 12.77
CA ILE A 37 29.06 -6.01 12.13
C ILE A 37 28.34 -5.16 13.20
N GLU A 38 28.86 -3.96 13.41
CA GLU A 38 28.27 -2.97 14.31
C GLU A 38 27.30 -2.05 13.58
N GLN A 39 26.29 -1.57 14.29
CA GLN A 39 25.35 -0.59 13.75
C GLN A 39 26.00 0.79 13.68
N ASN A 40 26.58 1.12 12.53
CA ASN A 40 27.30 2.35 12.33
C ASN A 40 26.68 3.24 11.25
N THR A 41 26.98 4.56 11.34
CA THR A 41 26.82 5.47 10.22
C THR A 41 28.14 5.54 9.46
N MET A 42 28.10 5.18 8.19
CA MET A 42 29.24 5.20 7.27
C MET A 42 29.15 6.43 6.37
N LEU A 43 30.26 7.06 6.08
CA LEU A 43 30.38 8.12 5.07
C LEU A 43 31.02 7.52 3.82
N PHE A 44 30.38 7.68 2.67
CA PHE A 44 30.99 7.32 1.39
C PHE A 44 31.90 8.45 0.91
N ASP A 45 33.16 8.14 0.62
CA ASP A 45 34.12 9.06 0.02
C ASP A 45 34.08 8.91 -1.51
N THR A 46 33.64 9.95 -2.19
CA THR A 46 33.48 9.96 -3.64
C THR A 46 34.79 9.95 -4.41
N ASN A 47 35.91 10.28 -3.76
CA ASN A 47 37.24 10.32 -4.39
C ASN A 47 37.92 8.94 -4.33
N THR A 48 37.80 8.25 -3.18
CA THR A 48 38.41 6.91 -2.99
C THR A 48 37.46 5.79 -3.37
N GLY A 49 36.15 6.03 -3.34
CA GLY A 49 35.12 5.00 -3.57
C GLY A 49 34.88 4.08 -2.36
N GLU A 50 35.33 4.48 -1.17
CA GLU A 50 35.31 3.71 0.06
C GLU A 50 34.29 4.25 1.06
N THR A 51 33.84 3.39 1.99
CA THR A 51 33.07 3.83 3.15
C THR A 51 33.96 3.88 4.39
N ARG A 52 33.75 4.91 5.23
CA ARG A 52 34.41 5.04 6.53
C ARG A 52 33.40 5.27 7.65
N ALA A 53 33.63 4.69 8.81
CA ALA A 53 32.80 4.89 9.97
C ALA A 53 32.87 6.35 10.44
N MET A 54 31.70 6.97 10.62
CA MET A 54 31.58 8.32 11.19
C MET A 54 31.33 8.26 12.70
N ARG A 55 30.38 7.43 13.11
CA ARG A 55 29.89 7.38 14.49
C ARG A 55 29.22 6.03 14.74
N SER A 56 29.54 5.41 15.86
CA SER A 56 28.80 4.26 16.37
C SER A 56 27.40 4.70 16.82
N LYS A 57 26.39 3.90 16.51
CA LYS A 57 25.00 4.10 16.92
C LYS A 57 24.58 3.15 18.05
N GLU A 58 25.53 2.53 18.75
CA GLU A 58 25.23 1.55 19.80
C GLU A 58 24.26 2.05 20.86
N PHE A 59 24.18 3.37 21.07
CA PHE A 59 23.32 4.04 22.05
C PHE A 59 22.42 5.09 21.44
N SER A 60 22.14 5.03 20.13
CA SER A 60 21.11 5.92 19.61
C SER A 60 19.76 5.44 20.11
N HIS A 61 19.33 5.98 21.23
CA HIS A 61 17.94 5.90 21.62
C HIS A 61 17.11 6.35 20.41
N ASP A 62 16.20 5.51 19.98
CA ASP A 62 15.24 5.88 18.95
C ASP A 62 14.29 6.89 19.58
N TYR A 63 14.68 8.19 19.57
CA TYR A 63 13.90 9.27 20.18
C TYR A 63 12.54 9.50 19.50
N ARG A 64 12.10 8.61 18.62
CA ARG A 64 10.71 8.57 18.14
C ARG A 64 9.74 7.95 19.14
N TYR A 65 10.26 7.38 20.23
CA TYR A 65 9.44 6.81 21.30
C TYR A 65 9.29 7.73 22.52
N PHE A 66 9.70 9.00 22.43
CA PHE A 66 9.30 9.96 23.44
C PHE A 66 7.83 10.35 23.23
N PRO A 67 7.02 10.33 24.32
CA PRO A 67 5.77 11.07 24.29
C PRO A 67 6.08 12.54 24.01
N ASP A 68 5.46 13.10 22.98
CA ASP A 68 5.58 14.53 22.73
C ASP A 68 4.91 15.27 23.89
N PRO A 69 5.62 16.21 24.57
CA PRO A 69 5.07 16.92 25.73
C PRO A 69 3.84 17.79 25.38
N ASP A 70 3.69 18.18 24.12
CA ASP A 70 2.56 18.96 23.66
C ASP A 70 1.34 18.12 23.27
N LEU A 71 1.46 16.78 23.22
CA LEU A 71 0.38 15.87 22.92
C LEU A 71 -0.11 15.15 24.17
N LEU A 72 -1.41 15.26 24.42
CA LEU A 72 -2.04 14.50 25.51
C LEU A 72 -2.09 13.01 25.19
N PRO A 73 -1.89 12.13 26.20
CA PRO A 73 -2.05 10.71 26.02
C PRO A 73 -3.46 10.35 25.51
N ILE A 74 -3.54 9.54 24.46
CA ILE A 74 -4.81 9.01 23.97
C ILE A 74 -5.05 7.67 24.64
N ASN A 75 -6.07 7.59 25.48
CA ASN A 75 -6.51 6.34 26.08
C ASN A 75 -7.70 5.78 25.28
N ILE A 76 -7.46 4.70 24.57
CA ILE A 76 -8.52 3.97 23.87
C ILE A 76 -9.03 2.89 24.82
N THR A 77 -10.30 3.00 25.20
CA THR A 77 -10.93 2.02 26.07
C THR A 77 -11.44 0.81 25.27
N GLN A 78 -11.55 -0.35 25.95
CA GLN A 78 -12.15 -1.54 25.33
C GLN A 78 -13.58 -1.28 24.86
N GLU A 79 -14.34 -0.50 25.62
CA GLU A 79 -15.70 -0.09 25.24
C GLU A 79 -15.74 0.67 23.89
N GLN A 80 -14.76 1.56 23.64
CA GLN A 80 -14.66 2.27 22.36
C GLN A 80 -14.36 1.28 21.21
N ILE A 81 -13.49 0.30 21.43
CA ILE A 81 -13.19 -0.75 20.44
C ILE A 81 -14.44 -1.58 20.16
N ASP A 82 -15.12 -2.04 21.20
CA ASP A 82 -16.32 -2.87 21.09
C ASP A 82 -17.46 -2.14 20.39
N ASN A 83 -17.56 -0.83 20.57
CA ASN A 83 -18.57 0.00 19.87
C ASN A 83 -18.23 0.21 18.38
N ILE A 84 -16.94 0.27 18.03
CA ILE A 84 -16.51 0.47 16.63
C ILE A 84 -16.57 -0.85 15.86
N GLN A 85 -16.21 -1.96 16.47
CA GLN A 85 -16.09 -3.26 15.80
C GLN A 85 -17.36 -3.67 15.03
N PRO A 86 -18.61 -3.52 15.56
CA PRO A 86 -19.84 -3.82 14.82
C PRO A 86 -20.11 -2.87 13.64
N THR A 87 -19.50 -1.68 13.64
CA THR A 87 -19.65 -0.70 12.57
C THR A 87 -18.73 -0.95 11.39
N LEU A 88 -17.69 -1.80 11.59
CA LEU A 88 -16.81 -2.23 10.52
C LEU A 88 -17.59 -3.16 9.59
N GLY A 89 -17.84 -2.70 8.38
CA GLY A 89 -18.36 -3.56 7.32
C GLY A 89 -17.35 -4.60 6.87
N GLU A 90 -17.68 -5.31 5.82
CA GLU A 90 -16.78 -6.27 5.19
C GLU A 90 -15.46 -5.62 4.76
N LEU A 91 -14.34 -6.18 5.23
CA LEU A 91 -13.01 -5.65 4.93
C LEU A 91 -12.60 -5.92 3.47
N PRO A 92 -11.67 -5.14 2.89
CA PRO A 92 -11.27 -5.29 1.48
C PRO A 92 -10.85 -6.71 1.09
N ASN A 93 -10.10 -7.43 1.94
CA ASN A 93 -9.71 -8.81 1.66
C ASN A 93 -10.90 -9.77 1.66
N GLN A 94 -11.85 -9.57 2.56
CA GLN A 94 -13.09 -10.37 2.61
C GLN A 94 -13.94 -10.13 1.35
N LYS A 95 -14.06 -8.86 0.92
CA LYS A 95 -14.72 -8.51 -0.34
C LYS A 95 -14.03 -9.13 -1.55
N LEU A 96 -12.69 -9.13 -1.58
CA LEU A 96 -11.94 -9.78 -2.65
C LEU A 96 -12.28 -11.26 -2.75
N ASP A 97 -12.26 -11.97 -1.62
CA ASP A 97 -12.57 -13.38 -1.57
C ASP A 97 -14.02 -13.65 -2.00
N ARG A 98 -14.97 -12.84 -1.54
CA ARG A 98 -16.39 -12.93 -1.95
C ARG A 98 -16.58 -12.68 -3.45
N TYR A 99 -15.94 -11.65 -4.00
CA TYR A 99 -16.05 -11.33 -5.43
C TYR A 99 -15.54 -12.48 -6.31
N ILE A 100 -14.43 -13.11 -5.90
CA ILE A 100 -13.86 -14.25 -6.63
C ILE A 100 -14.68 -15.53 -6.41
N SER A 101 -14.97 -15.85 -5.15
CA SER A 101 -15.56 -17.16 -4.80
C SER A 101 -17.07 -17.25 -5.06
N GLU A 102 -17.83 -16.20 -4.74
CA GLU A 102 -19.28 -16.17 -4.85
C GLU A 102 -19.76 -15.51 -6.14
N LEU A 103 -19.26 -14.30 -6.44
CA LEU A 103 -19.69 -13.55 -7.63
C LEU A 103 -18.97 -13.98 -8.92
N LYS A 104 -17.99 -14.89 -8.81
CA LYS A 104 -17.22 -15.45 -9.96
C LYS A 104 -16.54 -14.38 -10.83
N ILE A 105 -16.15 -13.27 -10.22
CA ILE A 105 -15.44 -12.18 -10.89
C ILE A 105 -13.95 -12.53 -10.96
N GLU A 106 -13.31 -12.18 -12.05
CA GLU A 106 -11.87 -12.40 -12.21
C GLU A 106 -11.04 -11.62 -11.18
N LYS A 107 -9.99 -12.25 -10.66
CA LYS A 107 -9.15 -11.67 -9.60
C LYS A 107 -8.59 -10.29 -9.93
N VAL A 108 -8.23 -10.06 -11.21
CA VAL A 108 -7.69 -8.76 -11.65
C VAL A 108 -8.77 -7.68 -11.56
N ILE A 109 -9.97 -7.95 -12.08
CA ILE A 109 -11.12 -7.04 -12.05
C ILE A 109 -11.53 -6.77 -10.59
N SER A 110 -11.62 -7.82 -9.76
CA SER A 110 -11.94 -7.69 -8.34
C SER A 110 -10.96 -6.77 -7.60
N LYS A 111 -9.66 -6.90 -7.87
CA LYS A 111 -8.64 -6.03 -7.29
C LYS A 111 -8.79 -4.57 -7.70
N ILE A 112 -9.16 -4.30 -8.94
CA ILE A 112 -9.40 -2.93 -9.42
C ILE A 112 -10.63 -2.33 -8.71
N ILE A 113 -11.70 -3.10 -8.54
CA ILE A 113 -12.90 -2.62 -7.84
C ILE A 113 -12.61 -2.31 -6.39
N ILE A 114 -11.85 -3.15 -5.67
CA ILE A 114 -11.56 -2.94 -4.25
C ILE A 114 -10.41 -1.96 -3.97
N SER A 115 -9.68 -1.52 -5.01
CA SER A 115 -8.52 -0.62 -4.83
C SER A 115 -8.90 0.72 -4.22
N GLU A 116 -10.12 1.19 -4.50
CA GLU A 116 -10.66 2.43 -3.98
C GLU A 116 -12.05 2.18 -3.36
N LYS A 117 -12.35 2.90 -2.30
CA LYS A 117 -13.63 2.77 -1.59
C LYS A 117 -14.80 3.15 -2.48
N GLU A 118 -14.68 4.21 -3.25
CA GLU A 118 -15.67 4.73 -4.17
C GLU A 118 -16.03 3.71 -5.26
N ASN A 119 -15.04 3.04 -5.83
CA ASN A 119 -15.25 1.97 -6.83
C ASN A 119 -16.08 0.83 -6.23
N THR A 120 -15.72 0.43 -5.01
CA THR A 120 -16.43 -0.63 -4.28
C THR A 120 -17.88 -0.24 -4.01
N GLU A 121 -18.12 0.99 -3.53
CA GLU A 121 -19.47 1.48 -3.21
C GLU A 121 -20.36 1.55 -4.46
N VAL A 122 -19.82 2.02 -5.58
CA VAL A 122 -20.54 2.06 -6.86
C VAL A 122 -20.89 0.66 -7.31
N PHE A 123 -19.94 -0.28 -7.29
CA PHE A 123 -20.14 -1.65 -7.69
C PHE A 123 -21.21 -2.36 -6.83
N GLU A 124 -21.06 -2.29 -5.49
CA GLU A 124 -22.04 -2.88 -4.56
C GLU A 124 -23.45 -2.32 -4.77
N LYS A 125 -23.56 -1.02 -4.99
CA LYS A 125 -24.85 -0.40 -5.26
C LYS A 125 -25.46 -0.88 -6.57
N MET A 126 -24.66 -1.14 -7.59
CA MET A 126 -25.15 -1.66 -8.88
C MET A 126 -25.65 -3.09 -8.73
N ILE A 127 -24.87 -4.00 -8.14
CA ILE A 127 -25.25 -5.41 -8.03
C ILE A 127 -26.48 -5.65 -7.13
N ASN A 128 -26.69 -4.77 -6.14
CA ASN A 128 -27.84 -4.88 -5.24
C ASN A 128 -29.18 -4.41 -5.84
N ASN A 129 -29.17 -3.83 -7.04
CA ASN A 129 -30.36 -3.22 -7.65
C ASN A 129 -30.74 -3.84 -9.02
N THR A 130 -30.23 -5.01 -9.33
CA THR A 130 -30.49 -5.67 -10.63
C THR A 130 -30.26 -7.17 -10.58
N GLU A 131 -30.85 -7.88 -11.54
CA GLU A 131 -30.60 -9.31 -11.80
C GLU A 131 -29.46 -9.52 -12.83
N VAL A 132 -28.87 -8.47 -13.36
CA VAL A 132 -27.71 -8.57 -14.27
C VAL A 132 -26.57 -9.28 -13.58
N PRO A 133 -25.93 -10.27 -14.22
CA PRO A 133 -24.82 -11.00 -13.61
C PRO A 133 -23.71 -10.08 -13.09
N PRO A 134 -23.26 -10.20 -11.83
CA PRO A 134 -22.22 -9.36 -11.24
C PRO A 134 -20.91 -9.32 -12.06
N LYS A 135 -20.59 -10.43 -12.72
CA LYS A 135 -19.43 -10.51 -13.62
C LYS A 135 -19.52 -9.55 -14.80
N LEU A 136 -20.72 -9.40 -15.39
CA LEU A 136 -20.96 -8.47 -16.49
C LEU A 136 -20.82 -7.03 -16.01
N ILE A 137 -21.48 -6.71 -14.87
CA ILE A 137 -21.40 -5.37 -14.26
C ILE A 137 -19.93 -5.01 -13.97
N ALA A 138 -19.17 -5.93 -13.38
CA ALA A 138 -17.75 -5.73 -13.05
C ALA A 138 -16.90 -5.45 -14.30
N SER A 139 -17.11 -6.21 -15.37
CA SER A 139 -16.41 -6.01 -16.65
C SER A 139 -16.67 -4.64 -17.23
N TRP A 140 -17.93 -4.24 -17.33
CA TRP A 140 -18.32 -2.93 -17.85
C TRP A 140 -17.84 -1.78 -16.98
N LEU A 141 -17.92 -1.93 -15.64
CA LEU A 141 -17.47 -0.91 -14.71
C LEU A 141 -15.97 -0.63 -14.88
N VAL A 142 -15.15 -1.69 -14.89
CA VAL A 142 -13.69 -1.56 -14.98
C VAL A 142 -13.22 -1.20 -16.39
N GLY A 143 -13.94 -1.62 -17.43
CA GLY A 143 -13.66 -1.28 -18.82
C GLY A 143 -14.21 0.07 -19.20
N ASP A 144 -15.39 0.06 -19.81
CA ASP A 144 -15.96 1.22 -20.51
C ASP A 144 -16.35 2.37 -19.57
N ILE A 145 -16.90 2.06 -18.37
CA ILE A 145 -17.39 3.10 -17.46
C ILE A 145 -16.24 3.87 -16.84
N PHE A 146 -15.19 3.19 -16.35
CA PHE A 146 -14.01 3.86 -15.80
C PHE A 146 -13.22 4.59 -16.89
N ALA A 147 -13.17 4.06 -18.12
CA ALA A 147 -12.58 4.77 -19.26
C ALA A 147 -13.34 6.07 -19.53
N PHE A 148 -14.67 6.03 -19.61
CA PHE A 148 -15.51 7.21 -19.77
C PHE A 148 -15.30 8.26 -18.68
N VAL A 149 -15.26 7.82 -17.40
CA VAL A 149 -15.02 8.70 -16.26
C VAL A 149 -13.66 9.40 -16.39
N LYS A 150 -12.63 8.64 -16.73
CA LYS A 150 -11.27 9.17 -16.92
C LYS A 150 -11.16 10.15 -18.08
N GLU A 151 -11.72 9.82 -19.24
CA GLU A 151 -11.71 10.67 -20.44
C GLU A 151 -12.43 12.00 -20.21
N ASN A 152 -13.51 11.99 -19.44
CA ASN A 152 -14.30 13.18 -19.15
C ASN A 152 -13.85 13.90 -17.85
N HIS A 153 -12.74 13.50 -17.25
CA HIS A 153 -12.22 14.07 -16.00
C HIS A 153 -13.26 14.13 -14.87
N LEU A 154 -14.11 13.11 -14.80
CA LEU A 154 -15.12 12.97 -13.77
C LEU A 154 -14.57 12.24 -12.55
N ASP A 155 -15.24 12.42 -11.42
CA ASP A 155 -15.00 11.65 -10.20
C ASP A 155 -15.89 10.38 -10.21
N VAL A 156 -15.34 9.23 -9.79
CA VAL A 156 -16.09 7.97 -9.71
C VAL A 156 -17.29 8.10 -8.78
N SER A 157 -17.19 8.91 -7.71
CA SER A 157 -18.32 9.18 -6.81
C SER A 157 -19.54 9.77 -7.52
N SER A 158 -19.34 10.44 -8.66
CA SER A 158 -20.44 10.96 -9.49
C SER A 158 -21.35 9.88 -10.06
N LEU A 159 -20.80 8.66 -10.25
CA LEU A 159 -21.54 7.49 -10.71
C LEU A 159 -22.59 7.02 -9.70
N MET A 160 -22.40 7.31 -8.40
CA MET A 160 -23.35 6.96 -7.36
C MET A 160 -24.78 7.46 -7.63
N LYS A 161 -24.91 8.60 -8.29
CA LYS A 161 -26.21 9.20 -8.68
C LYS A 161 -26.76 8.61 -9.98
N LYS A 162 -25.91 7.94 -10.76
CA LYS A 162 -26.24 7.41 -12.09
C LYS A 162 -26.32 5.88 -12.12
N THR A 163 -26.09 5.19 -11.01
CA THR A 163 -26.08 3.71 -10.94
C THR A 163 -27.34 3.10 -11.56
N LYS A 164 -28.53 3.68 -11.32
CA LYS A 164 -29.78 3.19 -11.88
C LYS A 164 -29.79 3.20 -13.40
N VAL A 165 -29.41 4.31 -14.01
CA VAL A 165 -29.37 4.47 -15.49
C VAL A 165 -28.34 3.53 -16.11
N ILE A 166 -27.20 3.35 -15.44
CA ILE A 166 -26.16 2.42 -15.91
C ILE A 166 -26.66 0.98 -15.83
N VAL A 167 -27.35 0.63 -14.77
CA VAL A 167 -27.95 -0.71 -14.61
C VAL A 167 -29.01 -0.96 -15.69
N GLU A 168 -29.93 -0.01 -15.93
CA GLU A 168 -30.93 -0.11 -16.99
C GLU A 168 -30.28 -0.33 -18.37
N LEU A 169 -29.16 0.35 -18.65
CA LEU A 169 -28.37 0.12 -19.87
C LEU A 169 -27.83 -1.32 -19.93
N LEU A 170 -27.29 -1.83 -18.82
CA LEU A 170 -26.72 -3.18 -18.77
C LEU A 170 -27.81 -4.28 -18.88
N GLU A 171 -29.00 -4.04 -18.38
CA GLU A 171 -30.16 -4.90 -18.57
C GLU A 171 -30.50 -5.04 -20.06
N LEU A 172 -30.52 -3.93 -20.81
CA LEU A 172 -30.75 -3.95 -22.26
C LEU A 172 -29.64 -4.66 -23.07
N VAL A 173 -28.44 -4.73 -22.52
CA VAL A 173 -27.30 -5.40 -23.18
C VAL A 173 -27.26 -6.90 -22.82
N SER A 174 -27.85 -7.28 -21.70
CA SER A 174 -27.85 -8.68 -21.24
C SER A 174 -28.98 -9.53 -21.84
N ASP A 175 -30.02 -8.90 -22.42
CA ASP A 175 -31.07 -9.54 -23.20
C ASP A 175 -30.56 -9.88 -24.64
#